data_43f94ac9cb81ed6427f4420bf4611fd0
#
_entry.id   43f94ac9cb81ed6427f4420bf4611fd0
#
_cell.length_a   1.000
_cell.length_b   1.000
_cell.length_c   1.000
_cell.angle_alpha   90.00
_cell.angle_beta   90.00
_cell.angle_gamma   90.00
#
_symmetry.space_group_name_H-M   'P 1'
#
loop_
_entity.id
_entity.type
_entity.pdbx_description
1 polymer ?
#
loop_
_entity_poly.entity_id
_entity_poly.type
_entity_poly.pdbx_seq_one_letter_code
_entity_poly.pdbx_strand_id
1 'polypeptide(L)'
;MKFNLAFTTVVVSAACAAAEDITLTVLSDNSEVKGMAVSNTHEGAGLNYLFIGGTDGPTYTYDANKKAISQPFTGSYVQYLTAMEHFMAMSVSTSVDVYTFDGNLLALNGSTKNFYACKNTGDPYEYSASSYEVMYYASDAPSSCLSIQLSKAGSSGNS
;
A
#
# COMPACT_ATOMS: atom_id res chain seq x y z
N MET A 1 -1.75 51.70 38.64
CA MET A 1 -2.14 50.87 37.50
C MET A 1 -1.46 49.51 37.62
N LYS A 2 -2.24 48.44 37.91
CA LYS A 2 -1.72 47.06 37.99
C LYS A 2 -2.04 46.35 36.70
N PHE A 3 -1.02 46.00 35.91
CA PHE A 3 -1.18 45.17 34.69
C PHE A 3 -1.20 43.69 35.09
N ASN A 4 -2.32 43.05 34.95
CA ASN A 4 -2.43 41.58 35.04
C ASN A 4 -2.10 41.00 33.66
N LEU A 5 -0.95 40.37 33.53
CA LEU A 5 -0.58 39.57 32.36
C LEU A 5 -1.22 38.18 32.53
N ALA A 6 -2.26 37.91 31.77
CA ALA A 6 -2.81 36.56 31.67
C ALA A 6 -1.97 35.73 30.71
N PHE A 7 -1.25 34.74 31.22
CA PHE A 7 -0.58 33.72 30.38
C PHE A 7 -1.60 32.67 29.93
N THR A 8 -1.92 32.69 28.67
CA THR A 8 -2.71 31.62 28.04
C THR A 8 -1.77 30.47 27.65
N THR A 9 -1.84 29.37 28.39
CA THR A 9 -1.08 28.16 28.04
C THR A 9 -1.80 27.45 26.93
N VAL A 10 -1.24 27.42 25.70
CA VAL A 10 -1.72 26.61 24.61
C VAL A 10 -1.20 25.19 24.81
N VAL A 11 -2.08 24.28 25.17
CA VAL A 11 -1.77 22.84 25.22
C VAL A 11 -1.87 22.31 23.79
N VAL A 12 -0.73 22.12 23.14
CA VAL A 12 -0.65 21.40 21.86
C VAL A 12 -0.69 19.90 22.19
N SER A 13 -1.86 19.30 22.05
CA SER A 13 -1.97 17.83 22.08
C SER A 13 -1.40 17.28 20.78
N ALA A 14 -0.22 16.66 20.85
CA ALA A 14 0.30 15.83 19.77
C ALA A 14 -0.61 14.60 19.66
N ALA A 15 -1.47 14.56 18.66
CA ALA A 15 -2.18 13.34 18.32
C ALA A 15 -1.15 12.33 17.80
N CYS A 16 -0.86 11.29 18.60
CA CYS A 16 -0.15 10.11 18.09
C CYS A 16 -1.03 9.51 16.99
N ALA A 17 -0.54 9.55 15.76
CA ALA A 17 -1.20 8.84 14.67
C ALA A 17 -1.14 7.34 15.00
N ALA A 18 -2.30 6.76 15.31
CA ALA A 18 -2.41 5.32 15.54
C ALA A 18 -2.25 4.56 14.22
N ALA A 19 -1.88 3.28 14.31
CA ALA A 19 -1.99 2.38 13.18
C ALA A 19 -3.48 2.26 12.76
N GLU A 20 -3.73 2.25 11.45
CA GLU A 20 -5.09 2.11 10.90
C GLU A 20 -5.19 0.88 9.99
N ASP A 21 -6.33 0.23 10.03
CA ASP A 21 -6.64 -0.86 9.11
C ASP A 21 -7.15 -0.28 7.79
N ILE A 22 -6.56 -0.72 6.70
CA ILE A 22 -6.85 -0.26 5.34
C ILE A 22 -7.03 -1.44 4.39
N THR A 23 -7.78 -1.22 3.32
CA THR A 23 -7.76 -2.03 2.11
C THR A 23 -7.21 -1.20 0.97
N LEU A 24 -6.64 -1.83 -0.05
CA LEU A 24 -6.12 -1.16 -1.23
C LEU A 24 -6.98 -1.48 -2.45
N THR A 25 -7.33 -0.46 -3.22
CA THR A 25 -8.09 -0.56 -4.46
C THR A 25 -7.38 0.19 -5.59
N VAL A 26 -7.64 -0.23 -6.81
CA VAL A 26 -7.04 0.35 -8.02
C VAL A 26 -7.88 1.51 -8.52
N LEU A 27 -7.23 2.65 -8.75
CA LEU A 27 -7.76 3.74 -9.55
C LEU A 27 -7.09 3.73 -10.93
N SER A 28 -7.89 3.66 -11.97
CA SER A 28 -7.43 3.63 -13.36
C SER A 28 -8.55 4.10 -14.28
N ASP A 29 -8.18 4.59 -15.46
CA ASP A 29 -9.12 4.84 -16.55
C ASP A 29 -9.47 3.55 -17.32
N ASN A 30 -8.64 2.49 -17.18
CA ASN A 30 -8.88 1.21 -17.80
C ASN A 30 -9.90 0.40 -17.01
N SER A 31 -11.00 0.01 -17.66
CA SER A 31 -12.11 -0.73 -17.06
C SER A 31 -11.75 -2.14 -16.58
N GLU A 32 -10.67 -2.73 -17.10
CA GLU A 32 -10.24 -4.09 -16.72
C GLU A 32 -9.71 -4.17 -15.29
N VAL A 33 -9.24 -3.05 -14.75
CA VAL A 33 -8.64 -3.02 -13.39
C VAL A 33 -9.27 -1.97 -12.46
N LYS A 34 -10.07 -1.07 -13.02
CA LYS A 34 -10.68 0.04 -12.27
C LYS A 34 -11.57 -0.47 -11.12
N GLY A 35 -11.30 0.01 -9.92
CA GLY A 35 -12.08 -0.32 -8.73
C GLY A 35 -11.84 -1.72 -8.18
N MET A 36 -10.96 -2.49 -8.79
CA MET A 36 -10.61 -3.81 -8.30
C MET A 36 -9.74 -3.71 -7.03
N ALA A 37 -9.87 -4.71 -6.18
CA ALA A 37 -9.07 -4.83 -4.98
C ALA A 37 -7.65 -5.30 -5.29
N VAL A 38 -6.71 -4.89 -4.42
CA VAL A 38 -5.35 -5.41 -4.39
C VAL A 38 -5.28 -6.49 -3.32
N SER A 39 -4.93 -7.69 -3.73
CA SER A 39 -4.68 -8.85 -2.86
C SER A 39 -3.21 -9.26 -2.94
N ASN A 40 -2.83 -10.26 -2.17
CA ASN A 40 -1.49 -10.83 -2.27
C ASN A 40 -1.57 -12.35 -2.38
N THR A 41 -0.67 -12.91 -3.18
CA THR A 41 -0.61 -14.34 -3.46
C THR A 41 0.79 -14.86 -3.15
N HIS A 42 0.86 -16.02 -2.52
CA HIS A 42 2.10 -16.65 -2.11
C HIS A 42 2.99 -17.01 -3.30
N GLU A 43 4.23 -16.54 -3.27
CA GLU A 43 5.24 -16.76 -4.31
C GLU A 43 6.53 -17.41 -3.74
N GLY A 44 6.42 -18.01 -2.55
CA GLY A 44 7.50 -18.77 -1.88
C GLY A 44 8.18 -17.99 -0.76
N ALA A 45 8.90 -18.72 0.10
CA ALA A 45 9.85 -18.23 1.12
C ALA A 45 9.44 -16.98 1.93
N GLY A 46 8.17 -16.89 2.36
CA GLY A 46 7.68 -15.73 3.14
C GLY A 46 7.41 -14.49 2.29
N LEU A 47 7.25 -14.66 0.98
CA LEU A 47 7.01 -13.62 -0.01
C LEU A 47 5.65 -13.83 -0.68
N ASN A 48 4.85 -12.78 -0.73
CA ASN A 48 3.57 -12.75 -1.43
C ASN A 48 3.54 -11.55 -2.36
N TYR A 49 3.42 -11.77 -3.67
CA TYR A 49 3.29 -10.69 -4.64
C TYR A 49 1.88 -10.12 -4.67
N LEU A 50 1.77 -8.83 -5.01
CA LEU A 50 0.49 -8.15 -5.08
C LEU A 50 -0.18 -8.35 -6.44
N PHE A 51 -1.43 -8.82 -6.41
CA PHE A 51 -2.26 -9.04 -7.60
C PHE A 51 -3.55 -8.22 -7.52
N ILE A 52 -4.12 -7.93 -8.67
CA ILE A 52 -5.34 -7.15 -8.83
C ILE A 52 -6.47 -8.09 -9.23
N GLY A 53 -7.54 -8.08 -8.46
CA GLY A 53 -8.71 -8.89 -8.78
C GLY A 53 -9.81 -8.80 -7.72
N GLY A 54 -11.05 -9.10 -8.15
CA GLY A 54 -12.20 -9.04 -7.28
C GLY A 54 -12.53 -7.63 -6.77
N THR A 55 -13.46 -7.57 -5.82
CA THR A 55 -13.91 -6.32 -5.17
C THR A 55 -13.49 -6.24 -3.71
N ASP A 56 -13.17 -7.38 -3.11
CA ASP A 56 -12.82 -7.50 -1.71
C ASP A 56 -11.35 -7.89 -1.58
N GLY A 57 -10.57 -7.03 -0.94
CA GLY A 57 -9.15 -7.25 -0.67
C GLY A 57 -8.88 -7.56 0.80
N PRO A 58 -7.68 -8.08 1.11
CA PRO A 58 -7.26 -8.28 2.48
C PRO A 58 -7.13 -6.95 3.22
N THR A 59 -7.25 -7.00 4.53
CA THR A 59 -6.96 -5.87 5.40
C THR A 59 -5.45 -5.82 5.66
N TYR A 60 -4.88 -4.65 5.45
CA TYR A 60 -3.52 -4.29 5.81
C TYR A 60 -3.54 -3.31 6.98
N THR A 61 -2.48 -3.24 7.73
CA THR A 61 -2.29 -2.24 8.78
C THR A 61 -1.29 -1.18 8.31
N TYR A 62 -1.70 0.09 8.25
CA TYR A 62 -0.81 1.21 7.98
C TYR A 62 -0.38 1.89 9.29
N ASP A 63 0.92 1.96 9.53
CA ASP A 63 1.53 2.68 10.65
C ASP A 63 2.15 3.99 10.13
N ALA A 64 1.48 5.10 10.40
CA ALA A 64 1.91 6.41 9.93
C ALA A 64 3.22 6.89 10.57
N ASN A 65 3.57 6.42 11.77
CA ASN A 65 4.83 6.76 12.42
C ASN A 65 6.01 6.04 11.77
N LYS A 66 5.82 4.77 11.41
CA LYS A 66 6.82 3.96 10.70
C LYS A 66 6.78 4.18 9.19
N LYS A 67 5.71 4.80 8.69
CA LYS A 67 5.42 4.94 7.26
C LYS A 67 5.47 3.58 6.54
N ALA A 68 4.88 2.58 7.15
CA ALA A 68 4.92 1.21 6.72
C ALA A 68 3.52 0.61 6.63
N ILE A 69 3.34 -0.28 5.65
CA ILE A 69 2.14 -1.10 5.51
C ILE A 69 2.53 -2.54 5.82
N SER A 70 1.74 -3.21 6.64
CA SER A 70 2.03 -4.55 7.10
C SER A 70 0.78 -5.42 7.16
N GLN A 71 0.98 -6.73 7.28
CA GLN A 71 -0.07 -7.70 7.58
C GLN A 71 0.50 -8.83 8.45
N PRO A 72 -0.32 -9.47 9.30
CA PRO A 72 0.07 -10.70 9.96
C PRO A 72 0.41 -11.78 8.93
N PHE A 73 1.41 -12.58 9.25
CA PHE A 73 1.78 -13.78 8.50
C PHE A 73 1.59 -15.01 9.38
N THR A 74 2.34 -16.08 9.19
CA THR A 74 2.22 -17.28 10.02
C THR A 74 2.91 -17.13 11.37
N GLY A 75 2.31 -17.61 12.44
CA GLY A 75 2.86 -17.52 13.80
C GLY A 75 2.97 -16.06 14.27
N SER A 76 4.15 -15.67 14.72
CA SER A 76 4.46 -14.30 15.17
C SER A 76 5.08 -13.41 14.09
N TYR A 77 5.22 -13.91 12.87
CA TYR A 77 5.81 -13.16 11.78
C TYR A 77 4.83 -12.13 11.19
N VAL A 78 5.40 -11.01 10.77
CA VAL A 78 4.69 -9.93 10.08
C VAL A 78 5.34 -9.73 8.73
N GLN A 79 4.54 -9.58 7.69
CA GLN A 79 5.01 -9.16 6.38
C GLN A 79 4.84 -7.65 6.23
N TYR A 80 5.77 -7.02 5.52
CA TYR A 80 5.75 -5.60 5.20
C TYR A 80 5.68 -5.42 3.68
N LEU A 81 4.90 -4.42 3.26
CA LEU A 81 4.87 -4.03 1.86
C LEU A 81 6.24 -3.52 1.45
N THR A 82 6.75 -3.99 0.34
CA THR A 82 8.05 -3.61 -0.21
C THR A 82 8.04 -3.61 -1.74
N ALA A 83 8.86 -2.77 -2.34
CA ALA A 83 9.17 -2.81 -3.75
C ALA A 83 10.48 -3.58 -3.94
N MET A 84 10.42 -4.73 -4.61
CA MET A 84 11.56 -5.61 -4.90
C MET A 84 11.85 -5.55 -6.40
N GLU A 85 12.92 -4.85 -6.78
CA GLU A 85 13.18 -4.49 -8.19
C GLU A 85 11.97 -3.74 -8.77
N HIS A 86 11.04 -4.46 -9.38
CA HIS A 86 9.79 -3.91 -9.93
C HIS A 86 8.53 -4.50 -9.30
N PHE A 87 8.65 -5.60 -8.56
CA PHE A 87 7.51 -6.28 -7.96
C PHE A 87 7.08 -5.59 -6.66
N MET A 88 5.78 -5.40 -6.51
CA MET A 88 5.21 -5.01 -5.22
C MET A 88 4.86 -6.28 -4.45
N ALA A 89 5.41 -6.42 -3.25
CA ALA A 89 5.24 -7.64 -2.48
C ALA A 89 5.06 -7.38 -0.97
N MET A 90 4.37 -8.31 -0.31
CA MET A 90 4.41 -8.46 1.14
C MET A 90 5.55 -9.42 1.49
N SER A 91 6.52 -8.98 2.28
CA SER A 91 7.72 -9.75 2.62
C SER A 91 7.95 -9.79 4.13
N VAL A 92 8.46 -10.92 4.63
CA VAL A 92 8.92 -11.04 6.03
C VAL A 92 10.22 -10.29 6.30
N SER A 93 10.92 -9.86 5.25
CA SER A 93 12.08 -8.98 5.39
C SER A 93 11.62 -7.56 5.72
N THR A 94 12.39 -6.88 6.57
CA THR A 94 12.13 -5.46 6.87
C THR A 94 12.38 -4.62 5.62
N SER A 95 11.34 -3.89 5.19
CA SER A 95 11.46 -2.93 4.10
C SER A 95 12.06 -1.61 4.60
N VAL A 96 12.82 -0.97 3.75
CA VAL A 96 13.28 0.42 3.93
C VAL A 96 12.40 1.41 3.16
N ASP A 97 11.40 0.91 2.45
CA ASP A 97 10.48 1.71 1.66
C ASP A 97 9.60 2.60 2.55
N VAL A 98 9.36 3.82 2.10
CA VAL A 98 8.57 4.81 2.81
C VAL A 98 7.23 4.96 2.13
N TYR A 99 6.18 4.49 2.80
CA TYR A 99 4.80 4.60 2.35
C TYR A 99 4.09 5.73 3.06
N THR A 100 3.42 6.58 2.31
CA THR A 100 2.56 7.67 2.80
C THR A 100 1.28 7.72 1.99
N PHE A 101 0.33 8.56 2.41
CA PHE A 101 -0.87 8.81 1.64
C PHE A 101 -0.98 10.30 1.33
N ASP A 102 -1.25 10.62 0.07
CA ASP A 102 -1.69 11.95 -0.38
C ASP A 102 -3.22 11.87 -0.57
N GLY A 103 -3.95 12.44 0.39
CA GLY A 103 -5.36 12.11 0.56
C GLY A 103 -5.53 10.61 0.79
N ASN A 104 -6.19 9.91 -0.13
CA ASN A 104 -6.34 8.46 -0.10
C ASN A 104 -5.34 7.73 -1.02
N LEU A 105 -4.53 8.44 -1.80
CA LEU A 105 -3.60 7.84 -2.75
C LEU A 105 -2.34 7.37 -2.07
N LEU A 106 -2.00 6.09 -2.26
CA LEU A 106 -0.74 5.51 -1.79
C LEU A 106 0.42 6.15 -2.52
N ALA A 107 1.39 6.63 -1.77
CA ALA A 107 2.65 7.13 -2.27
C ALA A 107 3.80 6.25 -1.79
N LEU A 108 4.66 5.84 -2.70
CA LEU A 108 5.93 5.20 -2.42
C LEU A 108 7.06 6.22 -2.62
N ASN A 109 7.85 6.45 -1.58
CA ASN A 109 8.93 7.44 -1.56
C ASN A 109 8.48 8.85 -2.04
N GLY A 110 7.26 9.23 -1.66
CA GLY A 110 6.66 10.53 -1.95
C GLY A 110 5.97 10.65 -3.33
N SER A 111 5.90 9.58 -4.12
CA SER A 111 5.20 9.58 -5.41
C SER A 111 3.97 8.68 -5.38
N THR A 112 2.82 9.21 -5.79
CA THR A 112 1.58 8.45 -6.02
C THR A 112 1.51 7.83 -7.42
N LYS A 113 2.53 8.06 -8.23
CA LYS A 113 2.67 7.56 -9.60
C LYS A 113 3.60 6.35 -9.61
N ASN A 114 3.80 5.82 -10.81
CA ASN A 114 4.74 4.73 -11.08
C ASN A 114 4.27 3.35 -10.63
N PHE A 115 3.00 3.22 -10.23
CA PHE A 115 2.36 1.93 -10.07
C PHE A 115 1.73 1.50 -11.40
N TYR A 116 1.84 0.22 -11.70
CA TYR A 116 1.37 -0.37 -12.95
C TYR A 116 0.69 -1.70 -12.69
N ALA A 117 -0.31 -2.02 -13.50
CA ALA A 117 -0.91 -3.34 -13.61
C ALA A 117 -0.34 -4.05 -14.81
N CYS A 118 0.41 -5.12 -14.61
CA CYS A 118 1.10 -5.84 -15.67
C CYS A 118 0.70 -7.30 -15.69
N LYS A 119 0.74 -7.90 -16.88
CA LYS A 119 0.64 -9.36 -17.09
C LYS A 119 1.95 -9.89 -17.63
N ASN A 120 2.16 -11.21 -17.47
CA ASN A 120 3.36 -11.91 -17.94
C ASN A 120 4.66 -11.28 -17.41
N THR A 121 4.69 -11.01 -16.12
CA THR A 121 5.80 -10.34 -15.42
C THR A 121 6.99 -11.27 -15.15
N GLY A 122 6.77 -12.60 -15.30
CA GLY A 122 7.78 -13.60 -14.96
C GLY A 122 7.81 -13.96 -13.49
N ASP A 123 6.70 -13.79 -12.78
CA ASP A 123 6.54 -14.25 -11.40
C ASP A 123 6.77 -15.77 -11.27
N PRO A 124 7.31 -16.26 -10.15
CA PRO A 124 7.74 -17.65 -9.99
C PRO A 124 6.68 -18.72 -10.28
N TYR A 125 5.41 -18.43 -9.96
CA TYR A 125 4.31 -19.37 -10.18
C TYR A 125 3.43 -19.03 -11.39
N GLU A 126 3.85 -18.05 -12.22
CA GLU A 126 3.18 -17.67 -13.48
C GLU A 126 1.72 -17.21 -13.30
N TYR A 127 1.32 -16.73 -12.12
CA TYR A 127 -0.04 -16.19 -11.89
C TYR A 127 -0.30 -14.96 -12.76
N SER A 128 0.73 -14.18 -13.07
CA SER A 128 0.64 -13.00 -13.93
C SER A 128 0.28 -13.33 -15.39
N ALA A 129 0.36 -14.59 -15.80
CA ALA A 129 -0.12 -15.00 -17.14
C ALA A 129 -1.62 -14.76 -17.31
N SER A 130 -2.41 -14.87 -16.24
CA SER A 130 -3.86 -14.69 -16.25
C SER A 130 -4.37 -13.49 -15.45
N SER A 131 -3.61 -13.02 -14.47
CA SER A 131 -3.99 -11.96 -13.53
C SER A 131 -3.07 -10.75 -13.68
N TYR A 132 -3.59 -9.55 -13.42
CA TYR A 132 -2.74 -8.36 -13.32
C TYR A 132 -1.98 -8.35 -12.01
N GLU A 133 -0.68 -8.19 -12.09
CA GLU A 133 0.23 -8.00 -10.96
C GLU A 133 0.52 -6.51 -10.77
N VAL A 134 0.67 -6.08 -9.51
CA VAL A 134 1.05 -4.71 -9.18
C VAL A 134 2.56 -4.57 -9.27
N MET A 135 3.00 -3.74 -10.20
CA MET A 135 4.41 -3.43 -10.43
C MET A 135 4.72 -1.97 -10.09
N TYR A 136 5.97 -1.68 -9.81
CA TYR A 136 6.48 -0.32 -9.61
C TYR A 136 7.66 -0.06 -10.52
N TYR A 137 7.53 0.94 -11.40
CA TYR A 137 8.59 1.38 -12.30
C TYR A 137 8.86 2.86 -12.11
N ALA A 138 10.03 3.23 -11.61
CA ALA A 138 10.44 4.63 -11.51
C ALA A 138 10.63 5.28 -12.89
N SER A 139 11.04 4.48 -13.88
CA SER A 139 11.16 4.82 -15.29
C SER A 139 10.97 3.56 -16.15
N ASP A 140 10.80 3.75 -17.44
CA ASP A 140 10.86 2.68 -18.46
C ASP A 140 9.87 1.51 -18.23
N ALA A 141 8.67 1.81 -17.74
CA ALA A 141 7.62 0.80 -17.62
C ALA A 141 7.29 0.18 -18.99
N PRO A 142 7.10 -1.15 -19.06
CA PRO A 142 6.70 -1.79 -20.30
C PRO A 142 5.40 -1.18 -20.86
N SER A 143 5.33 -0.95 -22.16
CA SER A 143 4.17 -0.35 -22.82
C SER A 143 2.89 -1.21 -22.74
N SER A 144 3.04 -2.49 -22.43
CA SER A 144 1.94 -3.43 -22.19
C SER A 144 1.31 -3.28 -20.80
N CYS A 145 1.96 -2.58 -19.88
CA CYS A 145 1.45 -2.34 -18.53
C CYS A 145 0.48 -1.16 -18.51
N LEU A 146 -0.55 -1.27 -17.68
CA LEU A 146 -1.53 -0.22 -17.47
C LEU A 146 -1.07 0.68 -16.32
N SER A 147 -0.98 1.99 -16.52
CA SER A 147 -0.72 2.92 -15.44
C SER A 147 -1.90 2.95 -14.47
N ILE A 148 -1.61 2.83 -13.18
CA ILE A 148 -2.62 2.83 -12.11
C ILE A 148 -2.19 3.73 -10.96
N GLN A 149 -3.14 4.03 -10.08
CA GLN A 149 -2.88 4.51 -8.74
C GLN A 149 -3.50 3.54 -7.74
N LEU A 150 -2.96 3.46 -6.55
CA LEU A 150 -3.53 2.67 -5.46
C LEU A 150 -4.17 3.62 -4.45
N SER A 151 -5.39 3.31 -4.05
CA SER A 151 -6.14 4.11 -3.09
C SER A 151 -6.49 3.27 -1.87
N LYS A 152 -6.34 3.84 -0.68
CA LYS A 152 -6.87 3.22 0.53
C LYS A 152 -8.36 3.48 0.68
N ALA A 153 -9.09 2.45 1.10
CA ALA A 153 -10.36 2.60 1.79
C ALA A 153 -10.14 2.20 3.25
N GLY A 154 -10.78 2.91 4.18
CA GLY A 154 -10.84 2.46 5.57
C GLY A 154 -11.59 1.13 5.61
N SER A 155 -11.11 0.16 6.39
CA SER A 155 -11.95 -0.99 6.71
C SER A 155 -13.18 -0.42 7.43
N SER A 156 -14.35 -0.57 6.84
CA SER A 156 -15.61 -0.25 7.53
C SER A 156 -15.68 -1.19 8.72
N GLY A 157 -15.25 -0.67 9.88
CA GLY A 157 -15.44 -1.36 11.14
C GLY A 157 -16.93 -1.61 11.31
N ASN A 158 -17.29 -2.86 11.26
CA ASN A 158 -18.64 -3.30 11.57
C ASN A 158 -18.87 -2.96 13.04
N SER A 159 -19.67 -1.91 13.29
CA SER A 159 -20.15 -1.53 14.63
C SER A 159 -21.23 -2.50 15.09
#